data_4978dacc58ca07f3d0326743a90b5096
#
_entry.id   4978dacc58ca07f3d0326743a90b5096
#
_cell.length_a   1.000
_cell.length_b   1.000
_cell.length_c   1.000
_cell.angle_alpha   90.00
_cell.angle_beta   90.00
_cell.angle_gamma   90.00
#
_symmetry.space_group_name_H-M   'P 1'
#
loop_
_entity.id
_entity.type
_entity.pdbx_description
1 polymer ?
#
loop_
_entity_poly.entity_id
_entity_poly.type
_entity_poly.pdbx_seq_one_letter_code
_entity_poly.pdbx_strand_id
1 'polypeptide(L)'
;VLFRSIIFKMYKTAIAVAALAATATAESTRERLESMFVEHMQKYELEFKDGREFVNRLEIFIKEVESIEKHNSDPSQTYTRGLNQFSHLNESEWKDAVRLGSTRPPNLRRNGEVHGEPTSDPPASVDWVAKGAVTSVKNQGQCGSCWSFSAAGSMEGGYFLKTGKLVNFAEQELVSCDPLCSGCNGGWMDDAFKWV
;
A
#
# COMPACT_ATOMS: atom_id res chain seq x y z
N VAL A 1 -56.37 17.61 -26.27
CA VAL A 1 -55.12 18.19 -26.87
C VAL A 1 -54.32 18.90 -25.80
N LEU A 2 -54.93 19.70 -24.91
CA LEU A 2 -54.24 20.46 -23.86
C LEU A 2 -53.49 19.56 -22.82
N PHE A 3 -54.05 18.43 -22.41
CA PHE A 3 -53.50 17.57 -21.37
C PHE A 3 -52.16 16.93 -21.80
N ARG A 4 -52.01 16.54 -23.05
CA ARG A 4 -50.78 15.98 -23.60
C ARG A 4 -49.64 17.00 -23.65
N SER A 5 -49.93 18.26 -23.86
CA SER A 5 -48.92 19.35 -23.89
C SER A 5 -48.35 19.66 -22.52
N ILE A 6 -49.18 19.59 -21.47
CA ILE A 6 -48.75 19.85 -20.08
C ILE A 6 -47.83 18.72 -19.58
N ILE A 7 -48.18 17.46 -19.82
CA ILE A 7 -47.38 16.31 -19.41
C ILE A 7 -46.02 16.33 -20.12
N PHE A 8 -45.97 16.68 -21.41
CA PHE A 8 -44.72 16.74 -22.15
C PHE A 8 -43.80 17.90 -21.70
N LYS A 9 -44.39 19.03 -21.27
CA LYS A 9 -43.64 20.15 -20.66
C LYS A 9 -43.07 19.78 -19.27
N MET A 10 -43.86 19.09 -18.43
CA MET A 10 -43.40 18.62 -17.12
C MET A 10 -42.26 17.58 -17.24
N TYR A 11 -42.32 16.70 -18.25
CA TYR A 11 -41.27 15.73 -18.48
C TYR A 11 -39.96 16.37 -18.93
N LYS A 12 -40.01 17.38 -19.77
CA LYS A 12 -38.80 18.14 -20.19
C LYS A 12 -38.17 18.94 -19.05
N THR A 13 -39.00 19.53 -18.17
CA THR A 13 -38.48 20.24 -16.99
C THR A 13 -37.90 19.25 -15.97
N ALA A 14 -38.48 18.09 -15.74
CA ALA A 14 -37.96 17.09 -14.83
C ALA A 14 -36.60 16.52 -15.32
N ILE A 15 -36.44 16.27 -16.63
CA ILE A 15 -35.18 15.81 -17.21
C ILE A 15 -34.10 16.91 -17.10
N ALA A 16 -34.45 18.18 -17.35
CA ALA A 16 -33.51 19.30 -17.25
C ALA A 16 -33.03 19.53 -15.81
N VAL A 17 -33.94 19.42 -14.82
CA VAL A 17 -33.60 19.52 -13.37
C VAL A 17 -32.74 18.33 -12.95
N ALA A 18 -33.04 17.12 -13.38
CA ALA A 18 -32.23 15.94 -13.08
C ALA A 18 -30.81 16.02 -13.70
N ALA A 19 -30.69 16.55 -14.93
CA ALA A 19 -29.41 16.79 -15.56
C ALA A 19 -28.57 17.85 -14.85
N LEU A 20 -29.19 18.96 -14.42
CA LEU A 20 -28.52 20.01 -13.64
C LEU A 20 -28.07 19.50 -12.24
N ALA A 21 -28.88 18.68 -11.58
CA ALA A 21 -28.51 18.09 -10.30
C ALA A 21 -27.35 17.09 -10.46
N ALA A 22 -27.34 16.29 -11.52
CA ALA A 22 -26.26 15.34 -11.80
C ALA A 22 -24.94 16.05 -12.12
N THR A 23 -24.95 17.18 -12.84
CA THR A 23 -23.74 17.96 -13.11
C THR A 23 -23.20 18.64 -11.83
N ALA A 24 -24.06 19.18 -10.99
CA ALA A 24 -23.65 19.79 -9.72
C ALA A 24 -23.04 18.78 -8.74
N THR A 25 -23.56 17.56 -8.68
CA THR A 25 -22.98 16.50 -7.84
C THR A 25 -21.64 15.99 -8.38
N ALA A 26 -21.49 15.89 -9.69
CA ALA A 26 -20.23 15.47 -10.33
C ALA A 26 -19.14 16.53 -10.13
N GLU A 27 -19.45 17.80 -10.24
CA GLU A 27 -18.53 18.92 -9.99
C GLU A 27 -18.09 18.95 -8.53
N SER A 28 -19.01 18.84 -7.57
CA SER A 28 -18.69 18.73 -6.13
C SER A 28 -17.81 17.51 -5.81
N THR A 29 -18.01 16.39 -6.49
CA THR A 29 -17.16 15.19 -6.30
C THR A 29 -15.75 15.43 -6.82
N ARG A 30 -15.60 16.06 -7.98
CA ARG A 30 -14.29 16.36 -8.54
C ARG A 30 -13.52 17.36 -7.67
N GLU A 31 -14.12 18.42 -7.22
CA GLU A 31 -13.52 19.40 -6.29
C GLU A 31 -13.02 18.72 -5.00
N ARG A 32 -13.79 17.78 -4.45
CA ARG A 32 -13.37 16.99 -3.28
C ARG A 32 -12.10 16.19 -3.58
N LEU A 33 -12.05 15.49 -4.71
CA LEU A 33 -10.91 14.66 -5.09
C LEU A 33 -9.65 15.50 -5.38
N GLU A 34 -9.81 16.67 -5.98
CA GLU A 34 -8.72 17.63 -6.21
C GLU A 34 -8.19 18.17 -4.87
N SER A 35 -9.05 18.49 -3.91
CA SER A 35 -8.64 18.91 -2.57
C SER A 35 -7.88 17.80 -1.84
N MET A 36 -8.36 16.56 -1.90
CA MET A 36 -7.67 15.40 -1.34
C MET A 36 -6.29 15.19 -1.97
N PHE A 37 -6.15 15.44 -3.27
CA PHE A 37 -4.86 15.32 -3.95
C PHE A 37 -3.88 16.41 -3.51
N VAL A 38 -4.33 17.64 -3.34
CA VAL A 38 -3.52 18.75 -2.81
C VAL A 38 -3.02 18.44 -1.38
N GLU A 39 -3.90 17.93 -0.52
CA GLU A 39 -3.53 17.48 0.84
C GLU A 39 -2.51 16.33 0.79
N HIS A 40 -2.69 15.39 -0.14
CA HIS A 40 -1.76 14.29 -0.37
C HIS A 40 -0.38 14.79 -0.81
N MET A 41 -0.33 15.75 -1.73
CA MET A 41 0.90 16.40 -2.16
C MET A 41 1.63 17.06 -0.98
N GLN A 42 0.92 17.83 -0.16
CA GLN A 42 1.48 18.50 1.01
C GLN A 42 2.02 17.48 2.03
N LYS A 43 1.25 16.43 2.30
CA LYS A 43 1.61 15.39 3.27
C LYS A 43 2.90 14.66 2.90
N TYR A 44 3.12 14.41 1.61
CA TYR A 44 4.24 13.62 1.11
C TYR A 44 5.28 14.47 0.38
N GLU A 45 5.19 15.80 0.47
CA GLU A 45 6.14 16.77 -0.11
C GLU A 45 6.37 16.51 -1.60
N LEU A 46 5.28 16.26 -2.35
CA LEU A 46 5.36 15.93 -3.77
C LEU A 46 5.45 17.21 -4.62
N GLU A 47 6.43 17.21 -5.52
CA GLU A 47 6.61 18.25 -6.54
C GLU A 47 6.52 17.62 -7.92
N PHE A 48 5.86 18.30 -8.86
CA PHE A 48 5.72 17.86 -10.25
C PHE A 48 6.37 18.83 -11.20
N LYS A 49 6.95 18.30 -12.25
CA LYS A 49 7.74 19.04 -13.22
C LYS A 49 6.97 20.14 -13.94
N ASP A 50 5.72 19.85 -14.28
CA ASP A 50 4.85 20.76 -15.01
C ASP A 50 3.36 20.45 -14.80
N GLY A 51 2.47 21.31 -15.31
CA GLY A 51 1.02 21.12 -15.18
C GLY A 51 0.49 19.86 -15.86
N ARG A 52 1.17 19.31 -16.87
CA ARG A 52 0.77 18.06 -17.53
C ARG A 52 1.03 16.87 -16.60
N GLU A 53 2.18 16.86 -15.95
CA GLU A 53 2.49 15.83 -14.97
C GLU A 53 1.52 15.90 -13.78
N PHE A 54 1.24 17.11 -13.27
CA PHE A 54 0.23 17.31 -12.22
C PHE A 54 -1.12 16.69 -12.59
N VAL A 55 -1.63 16.98 -13.79
CA VAL A 55 -2.92 16.43 -14.25
C VAL A 55 -2.87 14.90 -14.36
N ASN A 56 -1.79 14.34 -14.88
CA ASN A 56 -1.63 12.89 -14.96
C ASN A 56 -1.60 12.24 -13.57
N ARG A 57 -0.91 12.83 -12.61
CA ARG A 57 -0.86 12.34 -11.21
C ARG A 57 -2.21 12.43 -10.52
N LEU A 58 -2.93 13.51 -10.74
CA LEU A 58 -4.29 13.68 -10.24
C LEU A 58 -5.23 12.59 -10.78
N GLU A 59 -5.19 12.29 -12.07
CA GLU A 59 -6.03 11.24 -12.67
C GLU A 59 -5.70 9.84 -12.13
N ILE A 60 -4.43 9.54 -11.88
CA ILE A 60 -4.02 8.27 -11.24
C ILE A 60 -4.55 8.22 -9.81
N PHE A 61 -4.38 9.31 -9.05
CA PHE A 61 -4.83 9.42 -7.67
C PHE A 61 -6.35 9.27 -7.54
N ILE A 62 -7.12 9.91 -8.43
CA ILE A 62 -8.59 9.79 -8.47
C ILE A 62 -9.00 8.33 -8.63
N LYS A 63 -8.41 7.60 -9.58
CA LYS A 63 -8.70 6.17 -9.80
C LYS A 63 -8.38 5.32 -8.58
N GLU A 64 -7.30 5.65 -7.88
CA GLU A 64 -6.93 4.94 -6.65
C GLU A 64 -7.93 5.23 -5.52
N VAL A 65 -8.36 6.49 -5.32
CA VAL A 65 -9.41 6.83 -4.33
C VAL A 65 -10.69 6.07 -4.63
N GLU A 66 -11.17 6.10 -5.88
CA GLU A 66 -12.39 5.37 -6.29
C GLU A 66 -12.26 3.86 -6.04
N SER A 67 -11.09 3.28 -6.34
CA SER A 67 -10.81 1.87 -6.07
C SER A 67 -10.85 1.54 -4.58
N ILE A 68 -10.28 2.42 -3.74
CA ILE A 68 -10.29 2.28 -2.28
C ILE A 68 -11.71 2.39 -1.74
N GLU A 69 -12.47 3.40 -2.16
CA GLU A 69 -13.86 3.62 -1.71
C GLU A 69 -14.75 2.43 -2.11
N LYS A 70 -14.60 1.94 -3.34
CA LYS A 70 -15.33 0.74 -3.81
C LYS A 70 -15.00 -0.49 -2.97
N HIS A 71 -13.71 -0.74 -2.69
CA HIS A 71 -13.29 -1.86 -1.87
C HIS A 71 -13.83 -1.75 -0.44
N ASN A 72 -13.71 -0.58 0.18
CA ASN A 72 -14.10 -0.36 1.55
C ASN A 72 -15.63 -0.34 1.75
N SER A 73 -16.42 -0.11 0.69
CA SER A 73 -17.88 -0.17 0.72
C SER A 73 -18.44 -1.60 0.55
N ASP A 74 -17.61 -2.56 0.15
CA ASP A 74 -18.01 -3.96 -0.04
C ASP A 74 -17.97 -4.72 1.30
N PRO A 75 -19.13 -5.14 1.87
CA PRO A 75 -19.19 -5.81 3.15
C PRO A 75 -18.58 -7.22 3.14
N SER A 76 -18.24 -7.77 1.97
CA SER A 76 -17.57 -9.07 1.86
C SER A 76 -16.05 -8.98 2.11
N GLN A 77 -15.48 -7.78 2.13
CA GLN A 77 -14.05 -7.58 2.35
C GLN A 77 -13.68 -7.75 3.83
N THR A 78 -12.57 -8.41 4.07
CA THR A 78 -12.05 -8.69 5.41
C THR A 78 -11.05 -7.65 5.92
N TYR A 79 -10.69 -6.66 5.08
CA TYR A 79 -9.75 -5.59 5.40
C TYR A 79 -10.17 -4.29 4.72
N THR A 80 -9.62 -3.17 5.17
CA THR A 80 -9.81 -1.85 4.54
C THR A 80 -8.53 -1.40 3.85
N ARG A 81 -8.69 -0.62 2.78
CA ARG A 81 -7.60 0.04 2.04
C ARG A 81 -7.56 1.52 2.38
N GLY A 82 -6.40 2.15 2.22
CA GLY A 82 -6.22 3.59 2.45
C GLY A 82 -5.14 4.18 1.56
N LEU A 83 -5.11 5.50 1.45
CA LEU A 83 -4.10 6.25 0.73
C LEU A 83 -2.73 6.16 1.44
N ASN A 84 -1.68 6.05 0.63
CA ASN A 84 -0.29 6.01 1.08
C ASN A 84 0.61 6.83 0.15
N GLN A 85 1.89 6.94 0.45
CA GLN A 85 2.86 7.73 -0.31
C GLN A 85 2.96 7.39 -1.81
N PHE A 86 2.45 6.24 -2.24
CA PHE A 86 2.52 5.78 -3.62
C PHE A 86 1.20 5.97 -4.39
N SER A 87 0.14 6.47 -3.76
CA SER A 87 -1.20 6.53 -4.36
C SER A 87 -1.32 7.44 -5.59
N HIS A 88 -0.26 8.17 -5.93
CA HIS A 88 -0.14 8.98 -7.14
C HIS A 88 0.68 8.30 -8.26
N LEU A 89 1.16 7.07 -8.04
CA LEU A 89 1.95 6.28 -8.98
C LEU A 89 1.10 5.22 -9.68
N ASN A 90 1.38 4.96 -10.95
CA ASN A 90 0.86 3.77 -11.60
C ASN A 90 1.65 2.52 -11.19
N GLU A 91 1.16 1.34 -11.56
CA GLU A 91 1.75 0.05 -11.14
C GLU A 91 3.21 -0.11 -11.60
N SER A 92 3.57 0.35 -12.79
CA SER A 92 4.95 0.27 -13.29
C SER A 92 5.87 1.17 -12.49
N GLU A 93 5.48 2.42 -12.29
CA GLU A 93 6.24 3.40 -11.50
C GLU A 93 6.40 2.95 -10.05
N TRP A 94 5.35 2.36 -9.47
CA TRP A 94 5.44 1.80 -8.12
C TRP A 94 6.46 0.65 -8.05
N LYS A 95 6.44 -0.29 -9.00
CA LYS A 95 7.43 -1.37 -9.08
C LYS A 95 8.86 -0.85 -9.18
N ASP A 96 9.05 0.19 -9.98
CA ASP A 96 10.35 0.84 -10.14
C ASP A 96 10.77 1.58 -8.86
N ALA A 97 9.84 2.28 -8.19
CA ALA A 97 10.12 3.03 -6.97
C ALA A 97 10.52 2.10 -5.80
N VAL A 98 9.85 0.95 -5.66
CA VAL A 98 10.16 -0.02 -4.60
C VAL A 98 11.20 -1.06 -5.03
N ARG A 99 11.69 -0.98 -6.26
CA ARG A 99 12.68 -1.88 -6.86
C ARG A 99 12.35 -3.37 -6.65
N LEU A 100 11.09 -3.72 -6.88
CA LEU A 100 10.66 -5.13 -6.93
C LEU A 100 11.24 -5.79 -8.19
N GLY A 101 12.13 -6.74 -8.06
CA GLY A 101 12.64 -7.38 -9.28
C GLY A 101 13.75 -8.39 -9.09
N SER A 102 14.24 -8.61 -7.88
CA SER A 102 15.20 -9.68 -7.62
C SER A 102 14.50 -11.04 -7.69
N THR A 103 14.66 -11.74 -8.80
CA THR A 103 14.21 -13.14 -8.89
C THR A 103 15.28 -14.04 -8.30
N ARG A 104 14.89 -14.84 -7.32
CA ARG A 104 15.79 -15.86 -6.74
C ARG A 104 16.12 -16.90 -7.79
N PRO A 105 17.41 -17.24 -7.98
CA PRO A 105 17.78 -18.37 -8.84
C PRO A 105 17.08 -19.65 -8.38
N PRO A 106 16.49 -20.44 -9.31
CA PRO A 106 15.64 -21.58 -8.95
C PRO A 106 16.38 -22.73 -8.25
N ASN A 107 17.71 -22.70 -8.24
CA ASN A 107 18.55 -23.79 -7.73
C ASN A 107 19.12 -23.57 -6.32
N LEU A 108 18.74 -22.50 -5.62
CA LEU A 108 19.14 -22.32 -4.23
C LEU A 108 18.36 -23.29 -3.33
N ARG A 109 18.99 -24.42 -3.00
CA ARG A 109 18.45 -25.35 -1.99
C ARG A 109 18.37 -24.64 -0.65
N ARG A 110 17.21 -24.69 -0.02
CA ARG A 110 17.05 -24.34 1.39
C ARG A 110 17.78 -25.43 2.21
N ASN A 111 18.94 -25.10 2.77
CA ASN A 111 19.67 -25.97 3.69
C ASN A 111 19.21 -25.76 5.15
N GLY A 112 17.92 -25.50 5.37
CA GLY A 112 17.33 -25.39 6.69
C GLY A 112 16.86 -26.75 7.20
N GLU A 113 16.89 -26.94 8.50
CA GLU A 113 16.21 -28.06 9.14
C GLU A 113 14.70 -27.98 8.86
N VAL A 114 14.11 -29.10 8.50
CA VAL A 114 12.67 -29.22 8.38
C VAL A 114 12.13 -29.40 9.80
N HIS A 115 11.29 -28.46 10.25
CA HIS A 115 10.58 -28.60 11.50
C HIS A 115 9.70 -29.86 11.45
N GLY A 116 9.72 -30.64 12.54
CA GLY A 116 8.85 -31.80 12.70
C GLY A 116 7.36 -31.37 12.71
N GLU A 117 6.49 -32.36 12.58
CA GLU A 117 5.05 -32.15 12.70
C GLU A 117 4.72 -31.50 14.07
N PRO A 118 3.76 -30.55 14.09
CA PRO A 118 3.34 -29.92 15.35
C PRO A 118 2.85 -30.98 16.34
N THR A 119 3.27 -30.87 17.59
CA THR A 119 2.87 -31.80 18.67
C THR A 119 1.49 -31.47 19.26
N SER A 120 0.88 -30.37 18.86
CA SER A 120 -0.46 -29.94 19.25
C SER A 120 -1.10 -29.13 18.13
N ASP A 121 -2.42 -29.10 18.11
CA ASP A 121 -3.17 -28.25 17.18
C ASP A 121 -2.81 -26.77 17.42
N PRO A 122 -2.57 -26.00 16.36
CA PRO A 122 -2.34 -24.57 16.48
C PRO A 122 -3.62 -23.87 16.99
N PRO A 123 -3.50 -22.75 17.72
CA PRO A 123 -4.65 -21.97 18.13
C PRO A 123 -5.38 -21.43 16.89
N ALA A 124 -6.70 -21.22 17.01
CA ALA A 124 -7.54 -20.75 15.91
C ALA A 124 -7.10 -19.37 15.34
N SER A 125 -6.48 -18.53 16.17
CA SER A 125 -5.88 -17.26 15.75
C SER A 125 -4.75 -16.84 16.70
N VAL A 126 -3.78 -16.10 16.18
CA VAL A 126 -2.72 -15.46 16.95
C VAL A 126 -2.51 -14.04 16.45
N ASP A 127 -2.56 -13.05 17.33
CA ASP A 127 -2.20 -11.66 17.06
C ASP A 127 -0.89 -11.33 17.77
N TRP A 128 0.21 -11.29 17.02
CA TRP A 128 1.53 -10.97 17.52
C TRP A 128 1.71 -9.48 17.81
N VAL A 129 0.92 -8.59 17.18
CA VAL A 129 0.91 -7.15 17.48
C VAL A 129 0.31 -6.93 18.86
N ALA A 130 -0.86 -7.52 19.13
CA ALA A 130 -1.50 -7.45 20.44
C ALA A 130 -0.65 -8.07 21.57
N LYS A 131 0.19 -9.06 21.23
CA LYS A 131 1.16 -9.66 22.15
C LYS A 131 2.42 -8.83 22.37
N GLY A 132 2.60 -7.71 21.65
CA GLY A 132 3.76 -6.83 21.77
C GLY A 132 5.04 -7.37 21.10
N ALA A 133 4.92 -8.32 20.18
CA ALA A 133 6.05 -8.96 19.50
C ALA A 133 6.44 -8.28 18.18
N VAL A 134 5.73 -7.24 17.76
CA VAL A 134 5.90 -6.58 16.46
C VAL A 134 6.18 -5.10 16.67
N THR A 135 7.25 -4.60 16.06
CA THR A 135 7.61 -3.18 16.04
C THR A 135 6.65 -2.37 15.17
N SER A 136 6.71 -1.04 15.24
CA SER A 136 5.91 -0.15 14.40
C SER A 136 6.23 -0.36 12.92
N VAL A 137 5.25 -0.05 12.06
CA VAL A 137 5.42 -0.09 10.60
C VAL A 137 6.53 0.86 10.18
N LYS A 138 7.45 0.35 9.37
CA LYS A 138 8.64 1.06 8.88
C LYS A 138 8.49 1.40 7.39
N ASN A 139 9.39 2.24 6.88
CA ASN A 139 9.40 2.66 5.49
C ASN A 139 10.82 2.54 4.92
N GLN A 140 11.00 1.74 3.88
CA GLN A 140 12.29 1.54 3.21
C GLN A 140 12.65 2.68 2.23
N GLY A 141 11.75 3.64 1.97
CA GLY A 141 11.95 4.71 1.00
C GLY A 141 12.15 4.17 -0.42
N GLN A 142 13.01 4.84 -1.19
CA GLN A 142 13.35 4.46 -2.57
C GLN A 142 14.60 3.55 -2.64
N CYS A 143 14.71 2.61 -1.72
CA CYS A 143 15.80 1.64 -1.66
C CYS A 143 15.22 0.23 -1.75
N GLY A 144 15.75 -0.62 -2.61
CA GLY A 144 15.34 -2.03 -2.75
C GLY A 144 15.81 -2.89 -1.57
N SER A 145 15.53 -2.47 -0.34
CA SER A 145 15.99 -3.07 0.92
C SER A 145 14.92 -3.88 1.66
N CYS A 146 13.83 -4.25 1.01
CA CYS A 146 12.76 -5.05 1.63
C CYS A 146 13.28 -6.32 2.32
N TRP A 147 14.35 -6.91 1.81
CA TRP A 147 15.03 -8.06 2.39
C TRP A 147 15.59 -7.76 3.80
N SER A 148 16.20 -6.59 4.01
CA SER A 148 16.76 -6.20 5.30
C SER A 148 15.66 -5.88 6.32
N PHE A 149 14.57 -5.23 5.90
CA PHE A 149 13.40 -4.98 6.74
C PHE A 149 12.70 -6.27 7.16
N SER A 150 12.59 -7.22 6.23
CA SER A 150 12.03 -8.55 6.53
C SER A 150 12.91 -9.35 7.49
N ALA A 151 14.23 -9.32 7.30
CA ALA A 151 15.18 -9.97 8.19
C ALA A 151 15.15 -9.33 9.59
N ALA A 152 15.24 -7.99 9.68
CA ALA A 152 15.19 -7.27 10.95
C ALA A 152 13.90 -7.56 11.71
N GLY A 153 12.73 -7.45 11.06
CA GLY A 153 11.44 -7.73 11.69
C GLY A 153 11.32 -9.17 12.21
N SER A 154 11.85 -10.14 11.48
CA SER A 154 11.90 -11.54 11.94
C SER A 154 12.79 -11.72 13.16
N MET A 155 13.95 -11.06 13.20
CA MET A 155 14.87 -11.10 14.35
C MET A 155 14.30 -10.37 15.57
N GLU A 156 13.62 -9.24 15.36
CA GLU A 156 12.93 -8.49 16.43
C GLU A 156 11.88 -9.35 17.12
N GLY A 157 11.02 -10.00 16.33
CA GLY A 157 10.01 -10.92 16.84
C GLY A 157 10.61 -12.13 17.56
N GLY A 158 11.63 -12.76 16.96
CA GLY A 158 12.36 -13.87 17.56
C GLY A 158 13.03 -13.49 18.88
N TYR A 159 13.65 -12.33 18.96
CA TYR A 159 14.26 -11.81 20.17
C TYR A 159 13.22 -11.56 21.26
N PHE A 160 12.06 -10.96 20.90
CA PHE A 160 10.94 -10.78 21.82
C PHE A 160 10.46 -12.12 22.39
N LEU A 161 10.25 -13.12 21.55
CA LEU A 161 9.78 -14.43 21.99
C LEU A 161 10.74 -15.10 22.96
N LYS A 162 12.03 -14.86 22.80
CA LYS A 162 13.07 -15.44 23.67
C LYS A 162 13.28 -14.66 24.98
N THR A 163 13.17 -13.34 24.94
CA THR A 163 13.60 -12.46 26.04
C THR A 163 12.48 -11.69 26.73
N GLY A 164 11.29 -11.62 26.12
CA GLY A 164 10.18 -10.76 26.52
C GLY A 164 10.42 -9.26 26.25
N LYS A 165 11.49 -8.89 25.57
CA LYS A 165 11.84 -7.50 25.27
C LYS A 165 11.76 -7.23 23.78
N LEU A 166 10.92 -6.28 23.38
CA LEU A 166 10.89 -5.80 21.99
C LEU A 166 12.02 -4.77 21.81
N VAL A 167 12.85 -5.01 20.81
CA VAL A 167 13.93 -4.11 20.36
C VAL A 167 13.74 -3.77 18.91
N ASN A 168 14.23 -2.61 18.50
CA ASN A 168 14.21 -2.18 17.10
C ASN A 168 15.62 -2.34 16.54
N PHE A 169 15.81 -3.26 15.61
CA PHE A 169 17.09 -3.47 14.94
C PHE A 169 17.29 -2.48 13.78
N ALA A 170 18.54 -2.26 13.41
CA ALA A 170 18.92 -1.32 12.36
C ALA A 170 18.96 -2.03 11.00
N GLU A 171 17.95 -1.87 10.18
CA GLU A 171 17.92 -2.37 8.80
C GLU A 171 19.07 -1.80 7.97
N GLN A 172 19.49 -0.57 8.29
CA GLN A 172 20.59 0.09 7.60
C GLN A 172 21.93 -0.64 7.79
N GLU A 173 22.14 -1.29 8.90
CA GLU A 173 23.35 -2.10 9.14
C GLU A 173 23.44 -3.25 8.12
N LEU A 174 22.34 -3.97 7.92
CA LEU A 174 22.27 -5.02 6.89
C LEU A 174 22.50 -4.44 5.49
N VAL A 175 21.83 -3.33 5.16
CA VAL A 175 21.97 -2.68 3.84
C VAL A 175 23.40 -2.25 3.55
N SER A 176 24.12 -1.74 4.56
CA SER A 176 25.45 -1.15 4.38
C SER A 176 26.60 -2.15 4.53
N CYS A 177 26.42 -3.19 5.33
CA CYS A 177 27.53 -4.02 5.81
C CYS A 177 27.43 -5.50 5.37
N ASP A 178 26.24 -6.00 4.99
CA ASP A 178 26.10 -7.39 4.56
C ASP A 178 26.68 -7.61 3.16
N PRO A 179 27.81 -8.35 3.01
CA PRO A 179 28.42 -8.60 1.72
C PRO A 179 27.73 -9.69 0.90
N LEU A 180 26.80 -10.43 1.50
CA LEU A 180 26.06 -11.51 0.82
C LEU A 180 24.86 -10.96 0.04
N CYS A 181 24.47 -9.71 0.32
CA CYS A 181 23.37 -9.00 -0.32
C CYS A 181 23.86 -7.78 -1.09
N SER A 182 23.00 -7.20 -1.93
CA SER A 182 23.37 -6.09 -2.84
C SER A 182 22.83 -4.72 -2.38
N GLY A 183 22.67 -4.52 -1.08
CA GLY A 183 22.21 -3.24 -0.51
C GLY A 183 20.84 -2.83 -1.06
N CYS A 184 20.74 -1.64 -1.66
CA CYS A 184 19.50 -1.14 -2.30
C CYS A 184 19.15 -1.83 -3.62
N ASN A 185 19.97 -2.73 -4.14
CA ASN A 185 19.67 -3.47 -5.36
C ASN A 185 19.08 -4.87 -5.08
N GLY A 186 18.80 -5.16 -3.82
CA GLY A 186 18.14 -6.40 -3.41
C GLY A 186 19.02 -7.31 -2.58
N GLY A 187 18.40 -8.33 -2.01
CA GLY A 187 19.03 -9.35 -1.19
C GLY A 187 18.02 -10.39 -0.74
N TRP A 188 18.48 -11.32 0.09
CA TRP A 188 17.64 -12.40 0.61
C TRP A 188 17.77 -12.50 2.13
N MET A 189 16.64 -12.75 2.78
CA MET A 189 16.58 -12.82 4.25
C MET A 189 17.45 -13.91 4.84
N ASP A 190 17.55 -15.06 4.15
CA ASP A 190 18.39 -16.18 4.57
C ASP A 190 19.90 -15.88 4.45
N ASP A 191 20.30 -15.01 3.54
CA ASP A 191 21.68 -14.54 3.47
C ASP A 191 21.96 -13.53 4.59
N ALA A 192 21.03 -12.62 4.87
CA ALA A 192 21.11 -11.73 6.02
C ALA A 192 21.22 -12.50 7.35
N PHE A 193 20.42 -13.57 7.54
CA PHE A 193 20.51 -14.41 8.74
C PHE A 193 21.84 -15.18 8.87
N LYS A 194 22.55 -15.46 7.80
CA LYS A 194 23.89 -16.07 7.85
C LYS A 194 24.98 -15.07 8.22
N TRP A 195 24.76 -13.82 7.86
CA TRP A 195 25.71 -12.76 8.12
C TRP A 195 25.68 -12.30 9.60
N VAL A 196 24.47 -12.25 10.24
CA VAL A 196 24.29 -11.91 11.64
C VAL A 196 24.68 -13.08 12.57
#